data_9a836c82528c72aeb66ec991165c7d75
#
_entry.id   9a836c82528c72aeb66ec991165c7d75
#
_cell.length_a   1.000
_cell.length_b   1.000
_cell.length_c   1.000
_cell.angle_alpha   90.00
_cell.angle_beta   90.00
_cell.angle_gamma   90.00
#
_symmetry.space_group_name_H-M   'P 1'
#
loop_
_entity.id
_entity.type
_entity.pdbx_description
1 polymer ?
#
loop_
_entity_poly.entity_id
_entity_poly.type
_entity_poly.pdbx_seq_one_letter_code
_entity_poly.pdbx_strand_id
1 'polypeptide(L)'
;MRTERIRTDVLIIGGGTAGCFAAYVIGKKSGRKVLIAEKANIKRSGCLAAGVNALNAYITEGRVPQDYVDYAKKDAHGIVREDLLLTMSERLNHVTKVMEDLGLVILKDENGKYVARGNRNIKINGENMKPILAKAAAEQENVTVLNHVNITDYKTENKKVT
;
A
#
# COMPACT_ATOMS: atom_id res chain seq x y z
N MET A 1 22.16 7.50 -27.96
CA MET A 1 21.39 7.09 -26.75
C MET A 1 21.64 8.14 -25.68
N ARG A 2 20.60 8.74 -25.10
CA ARG A 2 20.76 9.75 -24.04
C ARG A 2 20.75 9.03 -22.68
N THR A 3 21.73 9.30 -21.84
CA THR A 3 21.81 8.77 -20.47
C THR A 3 21.51 9.90 -19.50
N GLU A 4 20.62 9.64 -18.55
CA GLU A 4 20.29 10.57 -17.47
C GLU A 4 20.60 9.90 -16.13
N ARG A 5 21.17 10.67 -15.20
CA ARG A 5 21.46 10.21 -13.83
C ARG A 5 20.59 10.95 -12.84
N ILE A 6 19.82 10.17 -12.05
CA ILE A 6 18.97 10.69 -10.99
C ILE A 6 19.50 10.20 -9.66
N ARG A 7 19.65 11.11 -8.70
CA ARG A 7 20.03 10.79 -7.31
C ARG A 7 18.82 10.92 -6.42
N THR A 8 18.57 9.89 -5.60
CA THR A 8 17.50 9.86 -4.62
C THR A 8 17.97 9.18 -3.34
N ASP A 9 17.32 9.43 -2.22
CA ASP A 9 17.63 8.75 -0.96
C ASP A 9 16.93 7.40 -0.87
N VAL A 10 15.75 7.29 -1.50
CA VAL A 10 14.93 6.08 -1.51
C VAL A 10 14.43 5.82 -2.93
N LEU A 11 14.76 4.66 -3.47
CA LEU A 11 14.19 4.15 -4.71
C LEU A 11 13.11 3.13 -4.41
N ILE A 12 11.90 3.35 -4.94
CA ILE A 12 10.78 2.42 -4.89
C ILE A 12 10.57 1.84 -6.28
N ILE A 13 10.75 0.54 -6.40
CA ILE A 13 10.55 -0.19 -7.66
C ILE A 13 9.11 -0.71 -7.70
N GLY A 14 8.33 -0.15 -8.60
CA GLY A 14 6.91 -0.46 -8.78
C GLY A 14 5.97 0.46 -8.00
N GLY A 15 5.07 1.11 -8.73
CA GLY A 15 4.04 2.00 -8.20
C GLY A 15 2.72 1.30 -7.87
N GLY A 16 2.74 0.03 -7.45
CA GLY A 16 1.58 -0.67 -6.93
C GLY A 16 1.10 -0.08 -5.59
N THR A 17 0.13 -0.74 -4.94
CA THR A 17 -0.41 -0.28 -3.65
C THR A 17 0.67 -0.10 -2.59
N ALA A 18 1.54 -1.10 -2.44
CA ALA A 18 2.62 -1.06 -1.46
C ALA A 18 3.62 0.08 -1.75
N GLY A 19 4.03 0.24 -3.02
CA GLY A 19 4.95 1.30 -3.43
C GLY A 19 4.37 2.69 -3.24
N CYS A 20 3.12 2.92 -3.63
CA CYS A 20 2.44 4.19 -3.40
C CYS A 20 2.30 4.52 -1.92
N PHE A 21 1.90 3.52 -1.10
CA PHE A 21 1.74 3.75 0.34
C PHE A 21 3.07 4.03 1.03
N ALA A 22 4.13 3.29 0.66
CA ALA A 22 5.49 3.55 1.15
C ALA A 22 5.96 4.96 0.80
N ALA A 23 5.79 5.37 -0.46
CA ALA A 23 6.16 6.72 -0.91
C ALA A 23 5.37 7.80 -0.17
N TYR A 24 4.06 7.63 -0.01
CA TYR A 24 3.22 8.56 0.76
C TYR A 24 3.70 8.72 2.20
N VAL A 25 3.97 7.59 2.89
CA VAL A 25 4.40 7.64 4.30
C VAL A 25 5.78 8.27 4.45
N ILE A 26 6.74 7.89 3.58
CA ILE A 26 8.10 8.45 3.61
C ILE A 26 8.05 9.95 3.26
N GLY A 27 7.30 10.31 2.21
CA GLY A 27 7.13 11.69 1.77
C GLY A 27 6.56 12.58 2.88
N LYS A 28 5.51 12.09 3.55
CA LYS A 28 4.84 12.82 4.63
C LYS A 28 5.66 12.93 5.92
N LYS A 29 6.48 11.90 6.24
CA LYS A 29 7.15 11.79 7.55
C LYS A 29 8.64 12.12 7.52
N SER A 30 9.23 12.30 6.35
CA SER A 30 10.66 12.55 6.24
C SER A 30 10.96 13.55 5.12
N GLY A 31 12.09 14.27 5.23
CA GLY A 31 12.60 15.13 4.15
C GLY A 31 13.39 14.38 3.07
N ARG A 32 13.35 13.06 3.05
CA ARG A 32 14.12 12.24 2.10
C ARG A 32 13.53 12.34 0.70
N LYS A 33 14.38 12.44 -0.30
CA LYS A 33 14.00 12.38 -1.71
C LYS A 33 13.60 10.94 -2.06
N VAL A 34 12.39 10.76 -2.56
CA VAL A 34 11.84 9.46 -2.96
C VAL A 34 11.64 9.44 -4.46
N LEU A 35 12.08 8.38 -5.11
CA LEU A 35 11.81 8.12 -6.52
C LEU A 35 11.00 6.83 -6.67
N ILE A 36 9.85 6.92 -7.31
CA ILE A 36 9.07 5.73 -7.73
C ILE A 36 9.37 5.48 -9.21
N ALA A 37 9.92 4.31 -9.52
CA ALA A 37 10.09 3.82 -10.89
C ALA A 37 8.97 2.82 -11.20
N GLU A 38 8.02 3.20 -12.06
CA GLU A 38 6.87 2.40 -12.44
C GLU A 38 6.92 2.02 -13.93
N LYS A 39 6.84 0.72 -14.23
CA LYS A 39 6.93 0.22 -15.60
C LYS A 39 5.73 0.60 -16.48
N ALA A 40 4.57 0.79 -15.87
CA ALA A 40 3.35 1.21 -16.56
C ALA A 40 2.96 2.63 -16.14
N ASN A 41 1.73 2.82 -15.68
CA ASN A 41 1.24 4.10 -15.17
C ASN A 41 0.82 3.92 -13.69
N ILE A 42 1.38 4.74 -12.82
CA ILE A 42 1.14 4.66 -11.38
C ILE A 42 -0.35 4.73 -11.01
N LYS A 43 -1.17 5.44 -11.80
CA LYS A 43 -2.62 5.58 -11.53
C LYS A 43 -3.39 4.28 -11.71
N ARG A 44 -2.89 3.36 -12.55
CA ARG A 44 -3.60 2.12 -12.93
C ARG A 44 -2.67 0.91 -12.97
N SER A 45 -1.61 0.88 -12.19
CA SER A 45 -0.71 -0.28 -12.06
C SER A 45 -0.99 -1.09 -10.79
N GLY A 46 -0.58 -2.35 -10.81
CA GLY A 46 -0.73 -3.30 -9.70
C GLY A 46 -2.12 -3.94 -9.63
N CYS A 47 -2.31 -4.85 -8.67
CA CYS A 47 -3.52 -5.67 -8.56
C CYS A 47 -4.80 -4.86 -8.27
N LEU A 48 -4.69 -3.69 -7.65
CA LEU A 48 -5.84 -2.82 -7.38
C LEU A 48 -6.23 -1.91 -8.56
N ALA A 49 -5.59 -2.07 -9.72
CA ALA A 49 -5.89 -1.26 -10.91
C ALA A 49 -7.33 -1.42 -11.41
N ALA A 50 -7.92 -2.60 -11.21
CA ALA A 50 -9.29 -2.92 -11.61
C ALA A 50 -10.35 -2.44 -10.59
N GLY A 51 -9.91 -1.92 -9.44
CA GLY A 51 -10.79 -1.61 -8.33
C GLY A 51 -11.12 -2.83 -7.46
N VAL A 52 -11.67 -2.57 -6.29
CA VAL A 52 -12.08 -3.59 -5.31
C VAL A 52 -13.34 -3.13 -4.58
N ASN A 53 -14.18 -4.06 -4.13
CA ASN A 53 -15.43 -3.77 -3.43
C ASN A 53 -15.39 -4.14 -1.93
N ALA A 54 -14.28 -4.71 -1.49
CA ALA A 54 -14.07 -5.05 -0.08
C ALA A 54 -12.59 -4.96 0.29
N LEU A 55 -12.31 -4.54 1.52
CA LEU A 55 -11.02 -4.74 2.16
C LEU A 55 -11.08 -6.03 2.98
N ASN A 56 -10.30 -7.02 2.58
CA ASN A 56 -10.23 -8.33 3.24
C ASN A 56 -9.21 -8.36 4.39
N ALA A 57 -8.80 -7.21 4.87
CA ALA A 57 -7.77 -7.03 5.86
C ALA A 57 -8.24 -5.94 6.83
N TYR A 58 -9.14 -6.32 7.72
CA TYR A 58 -9.69 -5.45 8.75
C TYR A 58 -9.98 -6.27 10.01
N ILE A 59 -9.63 -5.73 11.16
CA ILE A 59 -9.95 -6.35 12.45
C ILE A 59 -11.32 -5.84 12.88
N THR A 60 -12.35 -6.67 12.71
CA THR A 60 -13.73 -6.33 13.07
C THR A 60 -13.92 -6.29 14.59
N GLU A 61 -14.99 -5.63 15.04
CA GLU A 61 -15.32 -5.53 16.47
C GLU A 61 -15.38 -6.92 17.14
N GLY A 62 -14.79 -7.05 18.31
CA GLY A 62 -14.70 -8.32 19.05
C GLY A 62 -13.59 -9.26 18.55
N ARG A 63 -12.77 -8.85 17.59
CA ARG A 63 -11.61 -9.60 17.09
C ARG A 63 -10.31 -8.92 17.49
N VAL A 64 -9.23 -9.70 17.44
CA VAL A 64 -7.86 -9.24 17.73
C VAL A 64 -6.94 -9.51 16.55
N PRO A 65 -5.81 -8.80 16.44
CA PRO A 65 -4.84 -9.02 15.34
C PRO A 65 -4.39 -10.46 15.18
N GLN A 66 -4.30 -11.23 16.30
CA GLN A 66 -3.94 -12.65 16.26
C GLN A 66 -4.94 -13.50 15.46
N ASP A 67 -6.24 -13.19 15.52
CA ASP A 67 -7.26 -13.90 14.72
C ASP A 67 -6.98 -13.85 13.21
N TYR A 68 -6.39 -12.73 12.75
CA TYR A 68 -5.98 -12.58 11.35
C TYR A 68 -4.77 -13.46 11.03
N VAL A 69 -3.81 -13.55 11.93
CA VAL A 69 -2.63 -14.43 11.78
C VAL A 69 -3.06 -15.88 11.72
N ASP A 70 -3.91 -16.32 12.64
CA ASP A 70 -4.42 -17.70 12.72
C ASP A 70 -5.19 -18.08 11.46
N TYR A 71 -6.01 -17.16 10.95
CA TYR A 71 -6.68 -17.33 9.67
C TYR A 71 -5.68 -17.50 8.52
N ALA A 72 -4.73 -16.58 8.39
CA ALA A 72 -3.75 -16.62 7.29
C ALA A 72 -2.86 -17.86 7.36
N LYS A 73 -2.49 -18.29 8.56
CA LYS A 73 -1.73 -19.52 8.79
C LYS A 73 -2.50 -20.76 8.33
N LYS A 74 -3.79 -20.82 8.67
CA LYS A 74 -4.67 -21.91 8.23
C LYS A 74 -4.84 -21.93 6.72
N ASP A 75 -5.09 -20.78 6.12
CA ASP A 75 -5.31 -20.62 4.67
C ASP A 75 -4.06 -21.00 3.86
N ALA A 76 -2.88 -20.65 4.35
CA ALA A 76 -1.59 -20.96 3.74
C ALA A 76 -0.97 -22.29 4.21
N HIS A 77 -1.75 -23.17 4.85
CA HIS A 77 -1.28 -24.48 5.33
C HIS A 77 0.00 -24.40 6.21
N GLY A 78 0.12 -23.36 7.01
CA GLY A 78 1.26 -23.13 7.90
C GLY A 78 2.47 -22.43 7.27
N ILE A 79 2.47 -22.19 5.96
CA ILE A 79 3.58 -21.54 5.25
C ILE A 79 3.44 -20.02 5.34
N VAL A 80 3.70 -19.46 6.53
CA VAL A 80 3.61 -18.02 6.81
C VAL A 80 4.71 -17.56 7.76
N ARG A 81 5.04 -16.28 7.70
CA ARG A 81 5.84 -15.56 8.69
C ARG A 81 4.89 -14.91 9.68
N GLU A 82 4.57 -15.61 10.77
CA GLU A 82 3.58 -15.18 11.77
C GLU A 82 3.98 -13.85 12.42
N ASP A 83 5.27 -13.63 12.67
CA ASP A 83 5.81 -12.38 13.21
C ASP A 83 5.53 -11.17 12.31
N LEU A 84 5.69 -11.32 10.99
CA LEU A 84 5.38 -10.28 10.02
C LEU A 84 3.88 -10.06 9.87
N LEU A 85 3.11 -11.14 9.86
CA LEU A 85 1.64 -11.06 9.80
C LEU A 85 1.07 -10.35 11.02
N LEU A 86 1.57 -10.63 12.23
CA LEU A 86 1.13 -9.96 13.45
C LEU A 86 1.43 -8.46 13.39
N THR A 87 2.68 -8.10 13.07
CA THR A 87 3.09 -6.70 12.91
C THR A 87 2.22 -5.95 11.90
N MET A 88 1.86 -6.62 10.78
CA MET A 88 0.96 -6.06 9.79
C MET A 88 -0.47 -5.92 10.34
N SER A 89 -1.01 -6.98 10.97
CA SER A 89 -2.40 -7.02 11.41
C SER A 89 -2.72 -5.98 12.49
N GLU A 90 -1.76 -5.68 13.36
CA GLU A 90 -1.86 -4.60 14.36
C GLU A 90 -2.05 -3.21 13.72
N ARG A 91 -1.73 -3.05 12.44
CA ARG A 91 -1.81 -1.77 11.71
C ARG A 91 -3.00 -1.67 10.75
N LEU A 92 -3.72 -2.76 10.49
CA LEU A 92 -4.76 -2.82 9.46
C LEU A 92 -5.84 -1.74 9.63
N ASN A 93 -6.39 -1.60 10.84
CA ASN A 93 -7.45 -0.62 11.10
C ASN A 93 -6.94 0.82 11.01
N HIS A 94 -5.72 1.08 11.46
CA HIS A 94 -5.08 2.38 11.31
C HIS A 94 -4.89 2.74 9.82
N VAL A 95 -4.36 1.80 9.02
CA VAL A 95 -4.15 2.01 7.58
C VAL A 95 -5.48 2.21 6.85
N THR A 96 -6.52 1.47 7.23
CA THR A 96 -7.88 1.65 6.70
C THR A 96 -8.39 3.07 6.96
N LYS A 97 -8.19 3.59 8.18
CA LYS A 97 -8.56 4.98 8.51
C LYS A 97 -7.77 5.99 7.68
N VAL A 98 -6.49 5.78 7.48
CA VAL A 98 -5.68 6.64 6.58
C VAL A 98 -6.23 6.63 5.16
N MET A 99 -6.67 5.48 4.65
CA MET A 99 -7.26 5.39 3.31
C MET A 99 -8.61 6.13 3.23
N GLU A 100 -9.44 6.06 4.27
CA GLU A 100 -10.67 6.83 4.36
C GLU A 100 -10.38 8.34 4.36
N ASP A 101 -9.40 8.78 5.14
CA ASP A 101 -8.98 10.19 5.20
C ASP A 101 -8.41 10.70 3.86
N LEU A 102 -7.84 9.81 3.05
CA LEU A 102 -7.40 10.10 1.69
C LEU A 102 -8.55 10.12 0.66
N GLY A 103 -9.77 9.77 1.07
CA GLY A 103 -10.96 9.82 0.23
C GLY A 103 -11.49 8.46 -0.25
N LEU A 104 -11.00 7.34 0.31
CA LEU A 104 -11.60 6.04 0.05
C LEU A 104 -12.99 5.98 0.69
N VAL A 105 -14.02 5.68 -0.10
CA VAL A 105 -15.37 5.53 0.39
C VAL A 105 -15.54 4.16 1.04
N ILE A 106 -15.71 4.15 2.37
CA ILE A 106 -16.04 2.96 3.16
C ILE A 106 -17.52 3.01 3.52
N LEU A 107 -18.24 1.93 3.24
CA LEU A 107 -19.67 1.88 3.53
C LEU A 107 -19.91 1.81 5.04
N LYS A 108 -20.83 2.62 5.52
CA LYS A 108 -21.24 2.70 6.93
C LYS A 108 -22.71 2.36 7.08
N ASP A 109 -23.05 1.75 8.20
CA ASP A 109 -24.42 1.52 8.61
C ASP A 109 -25.08 2.81 9.20
N GLU A 110 -26.32 2.69 9.64
CA GLU A 110 -27.09 3.78 10.26
C GLU A 110 -26.46 4.33 11.53
N ASN A 111 -25.62 3.56 12.21
CA ASN A 111 -24.89 3.93 13.41
C ASN A 111 -23.48 4.50 13.11
N GLY A 112 -23.12 4.65 11.83
CA GLY A 112 -21.82 5.14 11.41
C GLY A 112 -20.68 4.10 11.51
N LYS A 113 -20.99 2.83 11.80
CA LYS A 113 -19.99 1.74 11.84
C LYS A 113 -19.74 1.22 10.44
N TYR A 114 -18.53 0.74 10.17
CA TYR A 114 -18.20 0.11 8.89
C TYR A 114 -19.03 -1.16 8.67
N VAL A 115 -19.60 -1.27 7.48
CA VAL A 115 -20.38 -2.46 7.09
C VAL A 115 -19.43 -3.64 6.94
N ALA A 116 -19.44 -4.54 7.91
CA ALA A 116 -18.65 -5.76 7.89
C ALA A 116 -19.24 -6.82 6.94
N ARG A 117 -18.38 -7.65 6.37
CA ARG A 117 -18.70 -8.85 5.62
C ARG A 117 -17.87 -10.01 6.15
N GLY A 118 -18.49 -10.82 7.02
CA GLY A 118 -17.73 -11.84 7.76
C GLY A 118 -16.80 -11.23 8.84
N ASN A 119 -15.73 -11.92 9.15
CA ASN A 119 -14.92 -11.65 10.34
C ASN A 119 -13.74 -10.69 10.13
N ARG A 120 -13.43 -10.30 8.88
CA ARG A 120 -12.22 -9.53 8.54
C ARG A 120 -12.37 -8.62 7.33
N ASN A 121 -13.56 -8.54 6.78
CA ASN A 121 -13.83 -7.77 5.57
C ASN A 121 -14.74 -6.60 5.90
N ILE A 122 -14.47 -5.46 5.29
CA ILE A 122 -15.40 -4.33 5.25
C ILE A 122 -15.71 -3.97 3.80
N LYS A 123 -16.93 -3.49 3.57
CA LYS A 123 -17.38 -3.07 2.25
C LYS A 123 -16.86 -1.69 1.93
N ILE A 124 -16.34 -1.53 0.72
CA ILE A 124 -15.85 -0.25 0.20
C ILE A 124 -16.41 0.00 -1.21
N ASN A 125 -16.40 1.25 -1.63
CA ASN A 125 -16.45 1.64 -3.03
C ASN A 125 -15.02 1.97 -3.48
N GLY A 126 -14.28 0.95 -3.91
CA GLY A 126 -12.84 1.01 -4.11
C GLY A 126 -12.39 1.09 -5.57
N GLU A 127 -13.26 1.46 -6.51
CA GLU A 127 -12.87 1.67 -7.92
C GLU A 127 -11.75 2.69 -8.06
N ASN A 128 -11.75 3.71 -7.20
CA ASN A 128 -10.76 4.78 -7.17
C ASN A 128 -9.64 4.58 -6.16
N MET A 129 -9.55 3.43 -5.49
CA MET A 129 -8.54 3.20 -4.46
C MET A 129 -7.11 3.39 -4.99
N LYS A 130 -6.82 2.87 -6.19
CA LYS A 130 -5.51 3.02 -6.80
C LYS A 130 -5.19 4.47 -7.23
N PRO A 131 -6.08 5.20 -7.92
CA PRO A 131 -5.91 6.62 -8.19
C PRO A 131 -5.73 7.48 -6.93
N ILE A 132 -6.47 7.21 -5.85
CA ILE A 132 -6.33 7.90 -4.56
C ILE A 132 -4.90 7.76 -4.02
N LEU A 133 -4.39 6.52 -3.95
CA LEU A 133 -3.03 6.26 -3.49
C LEU A 133 -1.95 6.87 -4.39
N ALA A 134 -2.13 6.77 -5.71
CA ALA A 134 -1.21 7.35 -6.66
C ALA A 134 -1.13 8.87 -6.53
N LYS A 135 -2.28 9.53 -6.33
CA LYS A 135 -2.37 10.96 -6.08
C LYS A 135 -1.69 11.32 -4.75
N ALA A 136 -2.04 10.64 -3.67
CA ALA A 136 -1.48 10.90 -2.34
C ALA A 136 0.06 10.78 -2.32
N ALA A 137 0.62 9.81 -3.05
CA ALA A 137 2.07 9.67 -3.18
C ALA A 137 2.70 10.78 -4.03
N ALA A 138 2.09 11.11 -5.19
CA ALA A 138 2.65 12.07 -6.14
C ALA A 138 2.53 13.54 -5.66
N GLU A 139 1.62 13.85 -4.75
CA GLU A 139 1.45 15.19 -4.18
C GLU A 139 2.45 15.52 -3.04
N GLN A 140 3.27 14.55 -2.61
CA GLN A 140 4.34 14.84 -1.67
C GLN A 140 5.48 15.56 -2.39
N GLU A 141 5.92 16.72 -1.90
CA GLU A 141 6.93 17.59 -2.53
C GLU A 141 8.27 16.88 -2.80
N ASN A 142 8.62 15.91 -1.95
CA ASN A 142 9.87 15.15 -2.02
C ASN A 142 9.72 13.80 -2.74
N VAL A 143 8.58 13.53 -3.40
CA VAL A 143 8.32 12.31 -4.16
C VAL A 143 8.30 12.60 -5.66
N THR A 144 9.16 11.92 -6.40
CA THR A 144 9.18 11.95 -7.87
C THR A 144 8.64 10.63 -8.42
N VAL A 145 7.77 10.69 -9.40
CA VAL A 145 7.21 9.51 -10.08
C VAL A 145 7.68 9.47 -11.53
N LEU A 146 8.33 8.38 -11.91
CA LEU A 146 8.66 8.07 -13.30
C LEU A 146 7.78 6.91 -13.77
N ASN A 147 6.86 7.20 -14.67
CA ASN A 147 6.08 6.17 -15.37
C ASN A 147 6.85 5.67 -16.60
N HIS A 148 6.50 4.47 -17.07
CA HIS A 148 7.11 3.83 -18.25
C HIS A 148 8.61 3.59 -18.11
N VAL A 149 9.07 3.32 -16.87
CA VAL A 149 10.45 3.01 -16.54
C VAL A 149 10.57 1.58 -16.03
N ASN A 150 11.26 0.76 -16.78
CA ASN A 150 11.54 -0.62 -16.39
C ASN A 150 12.92 -0.71 -15.72
N ILE A 151 12.96 -1.16 -14.48
CA ILE A 151 14.20 -1.44 -13.77
C ILE A 151 14.70 -2.80 -14.24
N THR A 152 15.87 -2.84 -14.83
CA THR A 152 16.48 -4.03 -15.41
C THR A 152 17.54 -4.66 -14.50
N ASP A 153 18.17 -3.84 -13.66
CA ASP A 153 19.22 -4.31 -12.77
C ASP A 153 19.44 -3.32 -11.61
N TYR A 154 20.13 -3.77 -10.57
CA TYR A 154 20.59 -2.93 -9.48
C TYR A 154 21.97 -3.40 -8.99
N LYS A 155 22.78 -2.47 -8.50
CA LYS A 155 24.08 -2.77 -7.92
C LYS A 155 24.08 -2.44 -6.44
N THR A 156 24.84 -3.21 -5.69
CA THR A 156 25.04 -2.96 -4.25
C THR A 156 26.52 -2.90 -3.93
N GLU A 157 26.90 -1.86 -3.21
CA GLU A 157 28.24 -1.72 -2.64
C GLU A 157 28.11 -1.50 -1.13
N ASN A 158 28.83 -2.28 -0.34
CA ASN A 158 28.79 -2.20 1.13
C ASN A 158 27.36 -2.23 1.69
N LYS A 159 26.50 -3.11 1.19
CA LYS A 159 25.08 -3.24 1.55
C LYS A 159 24.20 -2.02 1.21
N LYS A 160 24.66 -1.12 0.37
CA LYS A 160 23.86 0.02 -0.15
C LYS A 160 23.63 -0.17 -1.64
N VAL A 161 22.45 0.22 -2.10
CA VAL A 161 22.13 0.29 -3.54
C VAL A 161 22.85 1.51 -4.12
N THR A 162 23.53 1.33 -5.25
CA THR A 162 24.33 2.36 -5.93
C THR A 162 23.91 2.52 -7.39
#